data_8f251905deb6866ed590dee977eb3ce4
#
_entry.id   8f251905deb6866ed590dee977eb3ce4
#
_cell.length_a   1.000
_cell.length_b   1.000
_cell.length_c   1.000
_cell.angle_alpha   90.00
_cell.angle_beta   90.00
_cell.angle_gamma   90.00
#
_symmetry.space_group_name_H-M   'P 1'
#
loop_
_entity.id
_entity.type
_entity.pdbx_description
1 polymer ?
#
loop_
_entity_poly.entity_id
_entity_poly.type
_entity_poly.pdbx_seq_one_letter_code
_entity_poly.pdbx_strand_id
1 'polypeptide(L)'
;MKFYRILATSLRALRRNVMRTALTTLGIVIGVAAVIAMMEIGNGSTMAIQRTIATMGAFNILIFPGNMFAGGVSYGTGSSITLKPEDADAILAECPSVITVAPVVRSRTQIVYGNRNWVPDTMFGTTPSFLEVRDWTEMAEGEAFTDRDVHNCSKVCLVGQTLVRELFAGESPIGKEIRMQSVNVKVIGVLRPKGANMWGSDQDNIVLAPWTTVKFRVTGSTLSPPNLSATTAAASTTPLPSQVYPNTSPALYSVPSSVQAADTPAPVRFANIDQIIAAARSAEEVPAAIDEITSLMRERHHLSGDMPDDFTIRDLTEIVKTMSSTTELMTNLLLIVALISLVVGGVGIMNIMLVSVTERTREIGLRMAVGAQGPDILRQFLTEAVVLCLLGGIFGIGLGRATSWLVRVVKHWPTATSLGAIVAAVVVSATVGIVFGFYPAWKASRLDPIEALRYE
;
A
#
# COMPACT_ATOMS: atom_id res chain seq x y z
N MET A 1 1.23 6.42 -54.24
CA MET A 1 2.01 7.63 -54.54
C MET A 1 1.42 8.93 -54.02
N LYS A 2 0.08 9.13 -53.97
CA LYS A 2 -0.54 10.41 -53.51
C LYS A 2 -0.26 10.74 -52.03
N PHE A 3 -0.27 9.75 -51.12
CA PHE A 3 -0.09 9.96 -49.68
C PHE A 3 1.30 10.49 -49.30
N TYR A 4 2.36 9.94 -49.87
CA TYR A 4 3.75 10.40 -49.62
C TYR A 4 3.97 11.86 -50.06
N ARG A 5 3.37 12.27 -51.17
CA ARG A 5 3.43 13.66 -51.67
C ARG A 5 2.69 14.62 -50.73
N ILE A 6 1.55 14.21 -50.17
CA ILE A 6 0.77 15.01 -49.21
C ILE A 6 1.60 15.18 -47.92
N LEU A 7 2.20 14.11 -47.44
CA LEU A 7 3.06 14.14 -46.22
C LEU A 7 4.28 15.05 -46.41
N ALA A 8 4.96 14.95 -47.55
CA ALA A 8 6.12 15.78 -47.88
C ALA A 8 5.74 17.28 -48.02
N THR A 9 4.54 17.59 -48.54
CA THR A 9 4.04 18.97 -48.62
C THR A 9 3.67 19.52 -47.26
N SER A 10 3.03 18.70 -46.41
CA SER A 10 2.73 19.07 -45.01
C SER A 10 3.99 19.37 -44.20
N LEU A 11 5.02 18.52 -44.31
CA LEU A 11 6.31 18.75 -43.62
C LEU A 11 7.03 20.03 -44.10
N ARG A 12 6.93 20.34 -45.39
CA ARG A 12 7.54 21.55 -45.96
C ARG A 12 6.79 22.83 -45.56
N ALA A 13 5.48 22.74 -45.42
CA ALA A 13 4.64 23.82 -44.92
C ALA A 13 4.96 24.17 -43.46
N LEU A 14 5.24 23.15 -42.62
CA LEU A 14 5.62 23.29 -41.21
C LEU A 14 6.96 24.02 -41.04
N ARG A 15 7.93 23.77 -41.92
CA ARG A 15 9.26 24.44 -41.90
C ARG A 15 9.18 25.93 -42.23
N ARG A 16 8.13 26.42 -42.84
CA ARG A 16 8.03 27.82 -43.27
C ARG A 16 7.71 28.79 -42.11
N ASN A 17 7.03 28.32 -41.02
CA ASN A 17 6.68 29.12 -39.86
C ASN A 17 6.94 28.35 -38.56
N VAL A 18 8.23 28.07 -38.26
CA VAL A 18 8.65 27.20 -37.18
C VAL A 18 8.17 27.67 -35.79
N MET A 19 8.21 28.98 -35.51
CA MET A 19 7.79 29.54 -34.20
C MET A 19 6.29 29.34 -33.94
N ARG A 20 5.44 29.52 -34.98
CA ARG A 20 3.99 29.34 -34.87
C ARG A 20 3.66 27.85 -34.63
N THR A 21 4.30 27.00 -35.42
CA THR A 21 4.15 25.55 -35.31
C THR A 21 4.61 25.03 -33.92
N ALA A 22 5.76 25.48 -33.44
CA ALA A 22 6.28 25.11 -32.14
C ALA A 22 5.34 25.54 -30.99
N LEU A 23 4.82 26.77 -31.05
CA LEU A 23 3.94 27.28 -29.99
C LEU A 23 2.60 26.51 -29.90
N THR A 24 2.10 26.04 -31.05
CA THR A 24 0.83 25.30 -31.07
C THR A 24 0.96 23.83 -30.78
N THR A 25 2.04 23.21 -31.30
CA THR A 25 2.32 21.82 -30.91
C THR A 25 2.68 21.70 -29.43
N LEU A 26 3.18 22.77 -28.80
CA LEU A 26 3.51 22.80 -27.37
C LEU A 26 2.29 22.42 -26.49
N GLY A 27 1.10 22.92 -26.81
CA GLY A 27 -0.12 22.56 -26.08
C GLY A 27 -0.44 21.06 -26.15
N ILE A 28 -0.25 20.45 -27.32
CA ILE A 28 -0.43 19.00 -27.50
C ILE A 28 0.70 18.23 -26.80
N VAL A 29 1.94 18.69 -26.93
CA VAL A 29 3.09 18.05 -26.29
C VAL A 29 2.89 18.01 -24.78
N ILE A 30 2.49 19.12 -24.16
CA ILE A 30 2.23 19.20 -22.72
C ILE A 30 1.04 18.30 -22.35
N GLY A 31 -0.07 18.38 -23.09
CA GLY A 31 -1.26 17.57 -22.81
C GLY A 31 -0.98 16.06 -22.88
N VAL A 32 -0.30 15.62 -23.94
CA VAL A 32 0.07 14.20 -24.11
C VAL A 32 1.10 13.78 -23.09
N ALA A 33 2.10 14.62 -22.80
CA ALA A 33 3.11 14.33 -21.76
C ALA A 33 2.45 14.16 -20.39
N ALA A 34 1.49 15.02 -20.04
CA ALA A 34 0.74 14.90 -18.81
C ALA A 34 -0.07 13.59 -18.74
N VAL A 35 -0.78 13.22 -19.82
CA VAL A 35 -1.53 11.94 -19.88
C VAL A 35 -0.60 10.74 -19.63
N ILE A 36 0.54 10.68 -20.33
CA ILE A 36 1.51 9.59 -20.16
C ILE A 36 2.06 9.54 -18.74
N ALA A 37 2.52 10.68 -18.22
CA ALA A 37 3.10 10.74 -16.88
C ALA A 37 2.08 10.31 -15.80
N MET A 38 0.82 10.77 -15.90
CA MET A 38 -0.23 10.41 -14.94
C MET A 38 -0.59 8.94 -15.01
N MET A 39 -0.71 8.36 -16.20
CA MET A 39 -1.00 6.93 -16.34
C MET A 39 0.15 6.06 -15.85
N GLU A 40 1.41 6.41 -16.13
CA GLU A 40 2.58 5.65 -15.68
C GLU A 40 2.76 5.73 -14.15
N ILE A 41 2.56 6.90 -13.55
CA ILE A 41 2.63 7.09 -12.08
C ILE A 41 1.44 6.39 -11.40
N GLY A 42 0.22 6.54 -11.92
CA GLY A 42 -0.97 5.90 -11.38
C GLY A 42 -0.86 4.37 -11.38
N ASN A 43 -0.49 3.78 -12.52
CA ASN A 43 -0.28 2.33 -12.62
C ASN A 43 0.88 1.86 -11.72
N GLY A 44 1.95 2.64 -11.64
CA GLY A 44 3.08 2.36 -10.75
C GLY A 44 2.67 2.35 -9.28
N SER A 45 1.87 3.32 -8.87
CA SER A 45 1.34 3.40 -7.49
C SER A 45 0.44 2.21 -7.16
N THR A 46 -0.47 1.84 -8.06
CA THR A 46 -1.33 0.66 -7.86
C THR A 46 -0.51 -0.63 -7.75
N MET A 47 0.48 -0.82 -8.62
CA MET A 47 1.39 -1.98 -8.55
C MET A 47 2.22 -2.00 -7.25
N ALA A 48 2.66 -0.83 -6.76
CA ALA A 48 3.39 -0.75 -5.50
C ALA A 48 2.50 -1.12 -4.32
N ILE A 49 1.27 -0.62 -4.27
CA ILE A 49 0.27 -1.00 -3.27
C ILE A 49 0.07 -2.52 -3.30
N GLN A 50 -0.19 -3.12 -4.46
CA GLN A 50 -0.37 -4.57 -4.60
C GLN A 50 0.84 -5.38 -4.13
N ARG A 51 2.06 -4.94 -4.46
CA ARG A 51 3.30 -5.60 -3.99
C ARG A 51 3.45 -5.53 -2.48
N THR A 52 3.19 -4.37 -1.89
CA THR A 52 3.28 -4.20 -0.44
C THR A 52 2.27 -5.10 0.29
N ILE A 53 1.07 -5.26 -0.27
CA ILE A 53 0.07 -6.19 0.25
C ILE A 53 0.57 -7.63 0.20
N ALA A 54 1.09 -8.04 -0.95
CA ALA A 54 1.62 -9.38 -1.11
C ALA A 54 2.69 -9.70 -0.05
N THR A 55 3.55 -8.72 0.30
CA THR A 55 4.58 -8.90 1.35
C THR A 55 4.03 -8.89 2.78
N MET A 56 2.82 -8.39 3.01
CA MET A 56 2.17 -8.37 4.33
C MET A 56 1.33 -9.63 4.61
N GLY A 57 1.18 -10.52 3.63
CA GLY A 57 0.23 -11.61 3.62
C GLY A 57 -1.08 -11.14 2.96
N ALA A 58 -1.32 -11.57 1.73
CA ALA A 58 -2.29 -10.93 0.84
C ALA A 58 -3.75 -10.97 1.32
N PHE A 59 -4.12 -11.96 2.14
CA PHE A 59 -5.52 -12.23 2.49
C PHE A 59 -5.71 -12.34 4.00
N ASN A 60 -5.01 -11.49 4.76
CA ASN A 60 -5.04 -11.54 6.20
C ASN A 60 -6.25 -10.85 6.78
N ILE A 61 -6.96 -11.59 7.61
CA ILE A 61 -8.06 -11.16 8.45
C ILE A 61 -7.51 -11.00 9.86
N LEU A 62 -7.64 -9.81 10.42
CA LEU A 62 -7.17 -9.50 11.77
C LEU A 62 -8.37 -9.47 12.71
N ILE A 63 -8.33 -10.31 13.73
CA ILE A 63 -9.37 -10.41 14.75
C ILE A 63 -8.78 -9.83 16.03
N PHE A 64 -9.39 -8.75 16.53
CA PHE A 64 -9.00 -8.07 17.76
C PHE A 64 -10.08 -8.26 18.82
N PRO A 65 -9.70 -8.18 20.10
CA PRO A 65 -10.68 -8.06 21.17
C PRO A 65 -11.55 -6.81 20.97
N GLY A 66 -12.84 -6.93 21.19
CA GLY A 66 -13.80 -5.85 21.02
C GLY A 66 -13.77 -4.82 22.15
N ASN A 67 -14.83 -4.05 22.22
CA ASN A 67 -15.03 -3.05 23.25
C ASN A 67 -15.72 -3.67 24.47
N MET A 68 -15.22 -3.41 25.66
CA MET A 68 -15.93 -3.72 26.89
C MET A 68 -16.97 -2.63 27.14
N PHE A 69 -18.24 -3.02 27.28
CA PHE A 69 -19.31 -2.15 27.72
C PHE A 69 -19.68 -2.49 29.15
N ALA A 70 -19.51 -1.56 30.07
CA ALA A 70 -19.97 -1.72 31.44
C ALA A 70 -20.67 -0.43 31.91
N GLY A 71 -21.88 -0.57 32.40
CA GLY A 71 -22.68 0.57 32.91
C GLY A 71 -23.00 1.65 31.88
N GLY A 72 -23.10 1.30 30.59
CA GLY A 72 -23.34 2.25 29.52
C GLY A 72 -22.10 3.03 29.02
N VAL A 73 -20.92 2.70 29.55
CA VAL A 73 -19.63 3.31 29.15
C VAL A 73 -18.85 2.31 28.30
N SER A 74 -18.37 2.77 27.13
CA SER A 74 -17.43 2.02 26.29
C SER A 74 -16.00 2.30 26.75
N TYR A 75 -15.25 1.24 27.06
CA TYR A 75 -13.84 1.34 27.48
C TYR A 75 -12.86 1.35 26.32
N GLY A 76 -13.35 1.41 25.09
CA GLY A 76 -12.55 1.46 23.88
C GLY A 76 -12.16 0.07 23.33
N THR A 77 -11.69 0.06 22.08
CA THR A 77 -11.30 -1.17 21.37
C THR A 77 -10.12 -1.86 22.05
N GLY A 78 -10.24 -3.18 22.25
CA GLY A 78 -9.20 -3.98 22.92
C GLY A 78 -9.30 -4.02 24.45
N SER A 79 -10.34 -3.44 25.06
CA SER A 79 -10.58 -3.52 26.50
C SER A 79 -11.18 -4.85 26.95
N SER A 80 -11.79 -5.60 26.05
CA SER A 80 -12.34 -6.93 26.30
C SER A 80 -11.20 -7.96 26.23
N ILE A 81 -11.10 -8.83 27.25
CA ILE A 81 -10.07 -9.89 27.34
C ILE A 81 -10.75 -11.22 27.02
N THR A 82 -11.34 -11.34 25.83
CA THR A 82 -12.19 -12.48 25.47
C THR A 82 -11.51 -13.48 24.55
N LEU A 83 -10.55 -13.05 23.73
CA LEU A 83 -9.88 -13.94 22.77
C LEU A 83 -8.99 -14.96 23.46
N LYS A 84 -9.13 -16.23 23.08
CA LYS A 84 -8.35 -17.36 23.59
C LYS A 84 -7.57 -18.04 22.47
N PRO A 85 -6.47 -18.75 22.77
CA PRO A 85 -5.77 -19.54 21.75
C PRO A 85 -6.65 -20.62 21.12
N GLU A 86 -7.57 -21.20 21.92
CA GLU A 86 -8.51 -22.23 21.47
C GLU A 86 -9.49 -21.71 20.41
N ASP A 87 -9.70 -20.40 20.32
CA ASP A 87 -10.52 -19.79 19.27
C ASP A 87 -9.78 -19.79 17.94
N ALA A 88 -8.44 -19.62 17.96
CA ALA A 88 -7.63 -19.75 16.76
C ALA A 88 -7.64 -21.19 16.22
N ASP A 89 -7.55 -22.19 17.11
CA ASP A 89 -7.62 -23.60 16.73
C ASP A 89 -8.99 -23.96 16.15
N ALA A 90 -10.07 -23.43 16.74
CA ALA A 90 -11.43 -23.63 16.24
C ALA A 90 -11.66 -22.98 14.87
N ILE A 91 -11.17 -21.77 14.65
CA ILE A 91 -11.26 -21.09 13.35
C ILE A 91 -10.57 -21.92 12.27
N LEU A 92 -9.41 -22.50 12.55
CA LEU A 92 -8.69 -23.35 11.60
C LEU A 92 -9.45 -24.66 11.31
N ALA A 93 -10.14 -25.23 12.31
CA ALA A 93 -10.83 -26.50 12.18
C ALA A 93 -12.22 -26.36 11.52
N GLU A 94 -12.94 -25.27 11.77
CA GLU A 94 -14.35 -25.14 11.43
C GLU A 94 -14.63 -24.14 10.29
N CYS A 95 -13.66 -23.27 9.91
CA CYS A 95 -13.82 -22.33 8.82
C CYS A 95 -13.10 -22.84 7.54
N PRO A 96 -13.80 -23.40 6.55
CA PRO A 96 -13.18 -23.97 5.34
C PRO A 96 -12.54 -22.92 4.41
N SER A 97 -12.98 -21.66 4.50
CA SER A 97 -12.41 -20.55 3.73
C SER A 97 -11.07 -20.05 4.29
N VAL A 98 -10.64 -20.55 5.46
CA VAL A 98 -9.39 -20.19 6.12
C VAL A 98 -8.34 -21.31 5.90
N ILE A 99 -7.10 -20.91 5.52
CA ILE A 99 -6.01 -21.88 5.31
C ILE A 99 -5.14 -22.01 6.57
N THR A 100 -4.81 -20.90 7.19
CA THR A 100 -3.90 -20.89 8.33
C THR A 100 -4.29 -19.78 9.31
N VAL A 101 -4.01 -20.04 10.59
CA VAL A 101 -4.37 -19.12 11.68
C VAL A 101 -3.20 -19.04 12.66
N ALA A 102 -2.94 -17.85 13.16
CA ALA A 102 -1.90 -17.62 14.15
C ALA A 102 -2.43 -16.76 15.30
N PRO A 103 -2.45 -17.28 16.54
CA PRO A 103 -2.66 -16.46 17.71
C PRO A 103 -1.44 -15.57 17.96
N VAL A 104 -1.67 -14.32 18.38
CA VAL A 104 -0.62 -13.35 18.60
C VAL A 104 -0.79 -12.67 19.95
N VAL A 105 0.31 -12.67 20.71
CA VAL A 105 0.48 -11.88 21.94
C VAL A 105 1.46 -10.76 21.62
N ARG A 106 1.07 -9.51 21.86
CA ARG A 106 1.93 -8.34 21.66
C ARG A 106 2.69 -8.01 22.93
N SER A 107 3.95 -7.70 22.77
CA SER A 107 4.76 -7.13 23.83
C SER A 107 5.62 -6.00 23.28
N ARG A 108 5.95 -5.04 24.11
CA ARG A 108 6.90 -4.00 23.78
C ARG A 108 7.90 -3.91 24.93
N THR A 109 9.06 -4.44 24.69
CA THR A 109 10.10 -4.50 25.71
C THR A 109 11.46 -4.18 25.12
N GLN A 110 12.35 -3.68 25.97
CA GLN A 110 13.73 -3.46 25.62
C GLN A 110 14.47 -4.79 25.55
N ILE A 111 15.25 -4.97 24.51
CA ILE A 111 16.12 -6.11 24.29
C ILE A 111 17.55 -5.67 24.54
N VAL A 112 18.30 -6.47 25.29
CA VAL A 112 19.69 -6.18 25.64
C VAL A 112 20.59 -7.34 25.21
N TYR A 113 21.68 -7.02 24.55
CA TYR A 113 22.73 -7.94 24.18
C TYR A 113 24.09 -7.32 24.51
N GLY A 114 24.81 -7.92 25.47
CA GLY A 114 26.08 -7.38 25.95
C GLY A 114 25.92 -5.94 26.45
N ASN A 115 26.58 -5.00 25.79
CA ASN A 115 26.54 -3.57 26.13
C ASN A 115 25.60 -2.75 25.20
N ARG A 116 24.83 -3.42 24.36
CA ARG A 116 23.87 -2.78 23.43
C ARG A 116 22.45 -3.05 23.85
N ASN A 117 21.59 -2.10 23.61
CA ASN A 117 20.16 -2.23 23.84
C ASN A 117 19.37 -1.69 22.63
N TRP A 118 18.21 -2.26 22.43
CA TRP A 118 17.28 -1.86 21.37
C TRP A 118 15.84 -2.11 21.77
N VAL A 119 14.92 -1.25 21.35
CA VAL A 119 13.48 -1.49 21.51
C VAL A 119 12.90 -1.75 20.14
N PRO A 120 12.52 -3.00 19.81
CA PRO A 120 11.90 -3.29 18.54
C PRO A 120 10.53 -2.60 18.43
N ASP A 121 10.15 -2.23 17.22
CA ASP A 121 8.81 -1.67 16.97
C ASP A 121 7.74 -2.70 17.29
N THR A 122 8.05 -3.97 17.05
CA THR A 122 7.11 -5.07 17.22
C THR A 122 7.80 -6.28 17.84
N MET A 123 7.23 -6.76 18.92
CA MET A 123 7.56 -8.05 19.51
C MET A 123 6.29 -8.89 19.60
N PHE A 124 6.27 -10.00 18.89
CA PHE A 124 5.15 -10.92 18.87
C PHE A 124 5.49 -12.27 19.48
N GLY A 125 4.62 -12.71 20.39
CA GLY A 125 4.51 -14.11 20.77
C GLY A 125 3.48 -14.79 19.87
N THR A 126 3.86 -15.85 19.17
CA THR A 126 3.01 -16.49 18.16
C THR A 126 3.32 -17.98 17.99
N THR A 127 2.64 -18.62 17.05
CA THR A 127 2.88 -20.01 16.60
C THR A 127 3.71 -20.03 15.29
N PRO A 128 4.27 -21.17 14.89
CA PRO A 128 4.96 -21.29 13.60
C PRO A 128 4.11 -20.90 12.40
N SER A 129 2.80 -21.11 12.46
CA SER A 129 1.82 -20.71 11.44
C SER A 129 1.87 -19.23 11.09
N PHE A 130 2.33 -18.37 11.99
CA PHE A 130 2.50 -16.93 11.75
C PHE A 130 3.46 -16.65 10.58
N LEU A 131 4.46 -17.48 10.44
CA LEU A 131 5.44 -17.35 9.35
C LEU A 131 4.78 -17.59 7.98
N GLU A 132 3.83 -18.53 7.91
CA GLU A 132 3.04 -18.79 6.72
C GLU A 132 2.06 -17.64 6.45
N VAL A 133 1.30 -17.21 7.48
CA VAL A 133 0.36 -16.09 7.38
C VAL A 133 1.05 -14.81 6.89
N ARG A 134 2.28 -14.59 7.32
CA ARG A 134 3.07 -13.39 6.98
C ARG A 134 4.03 -13.61 5.83
N ASP A 135 3.97 -14.73 5.12
CA ASP A 135 4.87 -15.06 4.01
C ASP A 135 6.36 -14.91 4.36
N TRP A 136 6.74 -15.43 5.56
CA TRP A 136 8.12 -15.57 6.02
C TRP A 136 8.54 -17.04 6.03
N THR A 137 8.16 -17.79 5.01
CA THR A 137 8.48 -19.23 4.90
C THR A 137 9.98 -19.48 4.74
N GLU A 138 10.71 -18.50 4.18
CA GLU A 138 12.17 -18.57 4.04
C GLU A 138 12.87 -17.74 5.13
N MET A 139 13.78 -18.39 5.87
CA MET A 139 14.68 -17.73 6.81
C MET A 139 15.93 -17.23 6.08
N ALA A 140 16.52 -16.11 6.56
CA ALA A 140 17.82 -15.65 6.07
C ALA A 140 18.94 -16.51 6.63
N GLU A 141 18.84 -16.89 7.92
CA GLU A 141 19.78 -17.76 8.63
C GLU A 141 19.03 -18.56 9.69
N GLY A 142 19.49 -19.78 9.99
CA GLY A 142 18.94 -20.61 11.06
C GLY A 142 17.62 -21.28 10.74
N GLU A 143 16.84 -21.60 11.76
CA GLU A 143 15.60 -22.36 11.68
C GLU A 143 14.46 -21.66 12.43
N ALA A 144 13.21 -21.95 12.04
CA ALA A 144 12.03 -21.51 12.77
C ALA A 144 11.82 -22.32 14.05
N PHE A 145 11.17 -21.74 15.06
CA PHE A 145 10.69 -22.49 16.21
C PHE A 145 9.51 -23.40 15.79
N THR A 146 9.31 -24.45 16.56
CA THR A 146 8.32 -25.50 16.31
C THR A 146 7.15 -25.43 17.29
N ASP A 147 6.04 -26.16 17.01
CA ASP A 147 4.91 -26.27 17.94
C ASP A 147 5.34 -26.90 19.28
N ARG A 148 6.38 -27.74 19.27
CA ARG A 148 6.97 -28.25 20.52
C ARG A 148 7.55 -27.13 21.37
N ASP A 149 8.17 -26.12 20.74
CA ASP A 149 8.70 -24.95 21.46
C ASP A 149 7.59 -24.10 22.03
N VAL A 150 6.46 -23.98 21.33
CA VAL A 150 5.27 -23.31 21.85
C VAL A 150 4.71 -24.04 23.08
N HIS A 151 4.56 -25.36 23.03
CA HIS A 151 4.03 -26.15 24.14
C HIS A 151 4.97 -26.14 25.36
N ASN A 152 6.28 -26.19 25.13
CA ASN A 152 7.28 -26.24 26.21
C ASN A 152 7.64 -24.86 26.76
N CYS A 153 7.05 -23.78 26.27
CA CYS A 153 7.45 -22.39 26.60
C CYS A 153 8.96 -22.19 26.40
N SER A 154 9.53 -22.74 25.31
CA SER A 154 10.97 -22.71 25.03
C SER A 154 11.48 -21.26 24.94
N LYS A 155 12.63 -20.98 25.54
CA LYS A 155 13.26 -19.65 25.50
C LYS A 155 14.04 -19.47 24.20
N VAL A 156 13.32 -19.45 23.09
CA VAL A 156 13.86 -19.25 21.73
C VAL A 156 13.17 -18.09 21.02
N CYS A 157 13.88 -17.45 20.10
CA CYS A 157 13.30 -16.38 19.31
C CYS A 157 13.92 -16.29 17.90
N LEU A 158 13.17 -15.64 17.01
CA LEU A 158 13.62 -15.20 15.69
C LEU A 158 13.76 -13.68 15.73
N VAL A 159 14.74 -13.16 15.02
CA VAL A 159 15.02 -11.71 14.96
C VAL A 159 14.96 -11.22 13.51
N GLY A 160 14.46 -10.01 13.31
CA GLY A 160 14.49 -9.35 12.01
C GLY A 160 15.85 -8.70 11.73
N GLN A 161 16.07 -8.33 10.47
CA GLN A 161 17.36 -7.85 9.96
C GLN A 161 17.81 -6.54 10.61
N THR A 162 16.88 -5.67 11.01
CA THR A 162 17.19 -4.43 11.72
C THR A 162 17.82 -4.70 13.08
N LEU A 163 17.34 -5.73 13.81
CA LEU A 163 17.95 -6.11 15.09
C LEU A 163 19.36 -6.68 14.90
N VAL A 164 19.59 -7.44 13.83
CA VAL A 164 20.94 -7.95 13.50
C VAL A 164 21.91 -6.79 13.32
N ARG A 165 21.50 -5.75 12.62
CA ARG A 165 22.32 -4.55 12.40
C ARG A 165 22.57 -3.77 13.69
N GLU A 166 21.52 -3.49 14.47
CA GLU A 166 21.59 -2.58 15.62
C GLU A 166 22.17 -3.25 16.88
N LEU A 167 21.78 -4.49 17.20
CA LEU A 167 22.25 -5.20 18.39
C LEU A 167 23.54 -5.97 18.15
N PHE A 168 23.68 -6.63 16.99
CA PHE A 168 24.80 -7.53 16.72
C PHE A 168 25.85 -6.93 15.78
N ALA A 169 25.71 -5.65 15.37
CA ALA A 169 26.62 -4.97 14.45
C ALA A 169 26.83 -5.70 13.11
N GLY A 170 25.82 -6.46 12.66
CA GLY A 170 25.88 -7.27 11.45
C GLY A 170 26.51 -8.65 11.59
N GLU A 171 26.96 -9.03 12.81
CA GLU A 171 27.39 -10.41 13.07
C GLU A 171 26.18 -11.36 13.17
N SER A 172 26.40 -12.64 12.83
CA SER A 172 25.36 -13.66 12.98
C SER A 172 24.88 -13.76 14.44
N PRO A 173 23.58 -13.62 14.70
CA PRO A 173 23.01 -13.69 16.03
C PRO A 173 22.71 -15.11 16.49
N ILE A 174 22.83 -16.12 15.58
CA ILE A 174 22.41 -17.49 15.86
C ILE A 174 23.20 -18.07 17.03
N GLY A 175 22.45 -18.68 17.95
CA GLY A 175 23.02 -19.29 19.15
C GLY A 175 23.36 -18.32 20.28
N LYS A 176 23.31 -17.00 20.01
CA LYS A 176 23.55 -15.98 21.05
C LYS A 176 22.30 -15.79 21.91
N GLU A 177 22.49 -15.40 23.17
CA GLU A 177 21.40 -15.13 24.10
C GLU A 177 21.14 -13.62 24.19
N ILE A 178 19.90 -13.23 24.05
CA ILE A 178 19.43 -11.87 24.26
C ILE A 178 18.54 -11.82 25.50
N ARG A 179 18.61 -10.73 26.24
CA ARG A 179 17.79 -10.52 27.42
C ARG A 179 16.57 -9.64 27.06
N MET A 180 15.39 -10.21 27.28
CA MET A 180 14.09 -9.54 27.15
C MET A 180 13.52 -9.33 28.54
N GLN A 181 13.49 -8.10 29.04
CA GLN A 181 13.22 -7.82 30.46
C GLN A 181 14.14 -8.64 31.40
N SER A 182 13.56 -9.64 32.08
CA SER A 182 14.24 -10.50 33.03
C SER A 182 14.56 -11.89 32.49
N VAL A 183 14.22 -12.17 31.22
CA VAL A 183 14.34 -13.51 30.60
C VAL A 183 15.43 -13.53 29.57
N ASN A 184 16.33 -14.48 29.65
CA ASN A 184 17.29 -14.77 28.60
C ASN A 184 16.65 -15.71 27.58
N VAL A 185 16.72 -15.31 26.30
CA VAL A 185 16.14 -16.02 25.17
C VAL A 185 17.21 -16.24 24.13
N LYS A 186 17.31 -17.45 23.58
CA LYS A 186 18.30 -17.82 22.57
C LYS A 186 17.78 -17.49 21.17
N VAL A 187 18.57 -16.83 20.35
CA VAL A 187 18.27 -16.59 18.94
C VAL A 187 18.54 -17.87 18.15
N ILE A 188 17.53 -18.38 17.43
CA ILE A 188 17.63 -19.61 16.62
C ILE A 188 17.53 -19.34 15.13
N GLY A 189 16.99 -18.18 14.72
CA GLY A 189 16.89 -17.82 13.30
C GLY A 189 16.78 -16.33 13.09
N VAL A 190 17.06 -15.96 11.83
CA VAL A 190 16.95 -14.59 11.31
C VAL A 190 15.94 -14.57 10.19
N LEU A 191 14.99 -13.65 10.27
CA LEU A 191 13.96 -13.48 9.25
C LEU A 191 14.54 -12.86 7.97
N ARG A 192 14.01 -13.28 6.83
CA ARG A 192 14.32 -12.64 5.54
C ARG A 192 13.83 -11.18 5.54
N PRO A 193 14.64 -10.22 5.03
CA PRO A 193 14.24 -8.82 5.01
C PRO A 193 13.04 -8.57 4.11
N LYS A 194 12.07 -7.79 4.59
CA LYS A 194 10.88 -7.34 3.86
C LYS A 194 10.87 -5.84 3.61
N GLY A 195 11.69 -5.07 4.36
CA GLY A 195 11.76 -3.63 4.27
C GLY A 195 10.59 -2.91 4.94
N ALA A 196 10.38 -1.64 4.56
CA ALA A 196 9.30 -0.84 5.12
C ALA A 196 7.94 -1.20 4.51
N ASN A 197 6.90 -1.20 5.36
CA ASN A 197 5.52 -1.35 4.92
C ASN A 197 4.97 -0.03 4.33
N MET A 198 3.72 -0.05 3.84
CA MET A 198 3.07 1.11 3.23
C MET A 198 2.86 2.30 4.19
N TRP A 199 2.92 2.09 5.51
CA TRP A 199 2.85 3.14 6.54
C TRP A 199 4.22 3.65 6.97
N GLY A 200 5.30 3.21 6.30
CA GLY A 200 6.67 3.60 6.62
C GLY A 200 7.27 2.90 7.83
N SER A 201 6.56 1.95 8.46
CA SER A 201 7.11 1.15 9.56
C SER A 201 8.03 0.07 9.01
N ASP A 202 9.16 -0.12 9.67
CA ASP A 202 10.14 -1.15 9.33
C ASP A 202 9.63 -2.53 9.76
N GLN A 203 9.32 -3.41 8.79
CA GLN A 203 8.89 -4.78 9.08
C GLN A 203 10.04 -5.65 9.61
N ASP A 204 11.28 -5.23 9.37
CA ASP A 204 12.47 -5.96 9.78
C ASP A 204 12.89 -5.62 11.23
N ASN A 205 12.22 -4.63 11.86
CA ASN A 205 12.39 -4.28 13.27
C ASN A 205 11.43 -5.08 14.16
N ILE A 206 11.53 -6.41 14.10
CA ILE A 206 10.61 -7.36 14.72
C ILE A 206 11.35 -8.48 15.47
N VAL A 207 10.74 -8.96 16.55
CA VAL A 207 11.12 -10.19 17.24
C VAL A 207 9.92 -11.11 17.33
N LEU A 208 10.11 -12.37 16.97
CA LEU A 208 9.11 -13.43 17.09
C LEU A 208 9.59 -14.45 18.11
N ALA A 209 8.70 -14.88 18.99
CA ALA A 209 8.95 -15.94 19.96
C ALA A 209 7.67 -16.76 20.17
N PRO A 210 7.73 -17.95 20.77
CA PRO A 210 6.52 -18.69 21.13
C PRO A 210 5.59 -17.85 22.01
N TRP A 211 4.29 -17.82 21.67
CA TRP A 211 3.33 -16.96 22.39
C TRP A 211 3.29 -17.29 23.90
N THR A 212 3.45 -18.56 24.23
CA THR A 212 3.53 -19.03 25.61
C THR A 212 4.72 -18.44 26.37
N THR A 213 5.87 -18.35 25.71
CA THR A 213 7.09 -17.74 26.28
C THR A 213 6.89 -16.25 26.49
N VAL A 214 6.35 -15.53 25.50
CA VAL A 214 6.08 -14.10 25.62
C VAL A 214 5.05 -13.85 26.71
N LYS A 215 3.94 -14.58 26.72
CA LYS A 215 2.83 -14.39 27.65
C LYS A 215 3.21 -14.69 29.09
N PHE A 216 3.80 -15.86 29.33
CA PHE A 216 4.01 -16.35 30.69
C PHE A 216 5.36 -15.95 31.29
N ARG A 217 6.38 -15.74 30.46
CA ARG A 217 7.74 -15.46 30.96
C ARG A 217 8.14 -13.99 30.76
N VAL A 218 7.86 -13.39 29.60
CA VAL A 218 8.30 -12.03 29.30
C VAL A 218 7.32 -11.00 29.83
N THR A 219 6.04 -11.10 29.48
CA THR A 219 5.04 -10.10 29.90
C THR A 219 4.63 -10.29 31.36
N GLY A 220 4.73 -11.52 31.88
CA GLY A 220 4.41 -11.85 33.29
C GLY A 220 2.98 -11.43 33.67
N SER A 221 2.05 -11.40 32.73
CA SER A 221 0.71 -10.89 32.95
C SER A 221 -0.07 -11.85 33.82
N THR A 222 -0.03 -11.60 35.13
CA THR A 222 -1.07 -12.05 36.01
C THR A 222 -2.36 -11.34 35.63
N LEU A 223 -3.46 -12.09 35.48
CA LEU A 223 -4.83 -11.57 35.26
C LEU A 223 -5.38 -10.78 36.48
N SER A 224 -4.50 -10.28 37.35
CA SER A 224 -4.92 -9.31 38.35
C SER A 224 -5.12 -7.99 37.66
N PRO A 225 -6.37 -7.45 37.57
CA PRO A 225 -6.56 -6.06 37.17
C PRO A 225 -5.66 -5.21 38.04
N PRO A 226 -5.01 -4.17 37.51
CA PRO A 226 -4.21 -3.27 38.34
C PRO A 226 -5.16 -2.71 39.41
N ASN A 227 -4.97 -3.19 40.63
CA ASN A 227 -5.73 -2.71 41.76
C ASN A 227 -5.20 -1.30 42.03
N LEU A 228 -5.82 -0.29 41.40
CA LEU A 228 -5.46 1.12 41.62
C LEU A 228 -5.45 1.49 43.11
N SER A 229 -6.20 0.76 43.95
CA SER A 229 -6.18 0.90 45.37
C SER A 229 -4.91 0.35 46.03
N ALA A 230 -4.19 -0.60 45.39
CA ALA A 230 -2.97 -1.16 45.89
C ALA A 230 -1.74 -0.26 45.70
N THR A 231 -1.77 0.58 44.63
CA THR A 231 -0.71 1.57 44.38
C THR A 231 -0.73 2.71 45.40
N THR A 232 -1.89 3.03 45.98
CA THR A 232 -2.00 4.01 47.07
C THR A 232 -1.54 3.45 48.40
N ALA A 233 -1.62 2.12 48.61
CA ALA A 233 -1.16 1.48 49.83
C ALA A 233 0.35 1.29 49.90
N ALA A 234 1.04 1.17 48.75
CA ALA A 234 2.50 0.99 48.70
C ALA A 234 3.28 2.32 48.86
N ALA A 235 2.61 3.49 48.77
CA ALA A 235 3.23 4.79 48.95
C ALA A 235 3.15 5.31 50.40
N SER A 236 2.50 4.59 51.32
CA SER A 236 2.38 4.98 52.75
C SER A 236 3.32 4.14 53.60
N THR A 237 4.63 4.31 53.41
CA THR A 237 5.63 3.86 54.36
C THR A 237 5.78 4.83 55.55
N THR A 238 4.67 5.21 56.16
CA THR A 238 4.71 5.68 57.52
C THR A 238 4.48 4.47 58.43
N PRO A 239 5.43 4.09 59.28
CA PRO A 239 5.21 2.98 60.21
C PRO A 239 4.09 3.38 61.17
N LEU A 240 2.95 2.72 61.06
CA LEU A 240 1.88 2.83 62.04
C LEU A 240 2.39 2.32 63.40
N PRO A 241 2.23 3.08 64.49
CA PRO A 241 2.72 2.70 65.79
C PRO A 241 2.01 1.52 66.45
N SER A 242 1.21 0.76 65.76
CA SER A 242 0.45 -0.37 66.28
C SER A 242 1.09 -1.75 66.06
N GLN A 243 2.30 -1.83 65.55
CA GLN A 243 3.06 -3.09 65.55
C GLN A 243 3.84 -3.27 66.85
N VAL A 244 3.13 -3.33 68.00
CA VAL A 244 3.70 -3.62 69.29
C VAL A 244 3.90 -5.14 69.56
N TYR A 245 3.39 -5.97 68.61
CA TYR A 245 3.61 -7.41 68.68
C TYR A 245 4.47 -7.91 67.55
N PRO A 246 5.60 -8.56 67.80
CA PRO A 246 6.42 -9.20 66.79
C PRO A 246 5.70 -10.48 66.29
N ASN A 247 4.74 -10.35 65.46
CA ASN A 247 4.07 -11.49 64.81
C ASN A 247 4.46 -11.60 63.34
N THR A 248 5.72 -11.56 63.07
CA THR A 248 6.29 -12.07 61.85
C THR A 248 6.57 -13.55 62.02
N SER A 249 5.55 -14.38 61.77
CA SER A 249 5.83 -15.79 61.52
C SER A 249 6.86 -15.84 60.36
N PRO A 250 8.04 -16.48 60.55
CA PRO A 250 8.98 -16.61 59.47
C PRO A 250 8.25 -17.30 58.30
N ALA A 251 8.29 -16.70 57.12
CA ALA A 251 7.69 -17.30 55.95
C ALA A 251 8.32 -18.68 55.77
N LEU A 252 7.53 -19.74 55.94
CA LEU A 252 7.94 -21.14 55.81
C LEU A 252 8.60 -21.47 54.49
N TYR A 253 8.42 -20.61 53.49
CA TYR A 253 9.02 -20.73 52.17
C TYR A 253 9.68 -19.40 51.80
N SER A 254 10.91 -19.48 51.28
CA SER A 254 11.60 -18.31 50.73
C SER A 254 10.78 -17.73 49.57
N VAL A 255 10.47 -16.43 49.63
CA VAL A 255 9.83 -15.74 48.50
C VAL A 255 10.81 -15.81 47.32
N PRO A 256 10.40 -16.35 46.16
CA PRO A 256 11.29 -16.44 45.01
C PRO A 256 11.81 -15.05 44.64
N SER A 257 13.08 -14.97 44.27
CA SER A 257 13.64 -13.72 43.76
C SER A 257 12.87 -13.27 42.51
N SER A 258 12.87 -11.97 42.19
CA SER A 258 12.19 -11.44 41.00
C SER A 258 12.62 -12.16 39.71
N VAL A 259 13.87 -12.65 39.67
CA VAL A 259 14.40 -13.43 38.54
C VAL A 259 13.82 -14.85 38.50
N GLN A 260 13.71 -15.49 39.67
CA GLN A 260 13.09 -16.82 39.78
C GLN A 260 11.58 -16.77 39.51
N ALA A 261 10.90 -15.72 39.98
CA ALA A 261 9.48 -15.52 39.69
C ALA A 261 9.22 -15.28 38.19
N ALA A 262 10.10 -14.56 37.50
CA ALA A 262 10.03 -14.35 36.08
C ALA A 262 10.35 -15.61 35.25
N ASP A 263 11.13 -16.53 35.81
CA ASP A 263 11.58 -17.76 35.15
C ASP A 263 10.63 -18.96 35.39
N THR A 264 9.73 -18.86 36.34
CA THR A 264 8.67 -19.84 36.59
C THR A 264 7.38 -19.45 35.87
N PRO A 265 6.75 -20.37 35.13
CA PRO A 265 5.44 -20.09 34.49
C PRO A 265 4.44 -19.75 35.61
N ALA A 266 3.86 -18.55 35.56
CA ALA A 266 2.76 -18.23 36.46
C ALA A 266 1.56 -19.10 36.11
N PRO A 267 0.86 -19.74 37.06
CA PRO A 267 -0.36 -20.47 36.82
C PRO A 267 -1.45 -19.48 36.40
N VAL A 268 -1.65 -19.31 35.11
CA VAL A 268 -2.68 -18.43 34.53
C VAL A 268 -3.94 -19.28 34.39
N ARG A 269 -5.03 -18.84 35.01
CA ARG A 269 -6.31 -19.55 34.97
C ARG A 269 -6.94 -19.50 33.58
N PHE A 270 -6.61 -18.45 32.76
CA PHE A 270 -7.04 -18.27 31.40
C PHE A 270 -5.90 -17.65 30.58
N ALA A 271 -5.53 -18.29 29.49
CA ALA A 271 -4.62 -17.71 28.52
C ALA A 271 -5.45 -16.84 27.56
N ASN A 272 -5.27 -15.54 27.58
CA ASN A 272 -5.83 -14.64 26.58
C ASN A 272 -4.74 -14.19 25.62
N ILE A 273 -5.14 -13.93 24.38
CA ILE A 273 -4.29 -13.41 23.32
C ILE A 273 -4.76 -12.01 22.91
N ASP A 274 -3.87 -11.24 22.30
CA ASP A 274 -4.16 -9.87 21.96
C ASP A 274 -4.76 -9.72 20.56
N GLN A 275 -4.54 -10.69 19.68
CA GLN A 275 -5.16 -10.78 18.37
C GLN A 275 -5.04 -12.20 17.79
N ILE A 276 -5.92 -12.51 16.82
CA ILE A 276 -5.78 -13.67 15.95
C ILE A 276 -5.57 -13.14 14.53
N ILE A 277 -4.64 -13.72 13.79
CA ILE A 277 -4.45 -13.45 12.38
C ILE A 277 -4.82 -14.71 11.62
N ALA A 278 -5.81 -14.62 10.76
CA ALA A 278 -6.24 -15.69 9.88
C ALA A 278 -5.92 -15.33 8.43
N ALA A 279 -5.50 -16.30 7.62
CA ALA A 279 -5.30 -16.12 6.19
C ALA A 279 -6.39 -16.86 5.43
N ALA A 280 -7.15 -16.13 4.60
CA ALA A 280 -8.12 -16.73 3.68
C ALA A 280 -7.42 -17.37 2.49
N ARG A 281 -8.11 -18.31 1.81
CA ARG A 281 -7.58 -19.05 0.67
C ARG A 281 -7.38 -18.18 -0.57
N SER A 282 -8.25 -17.22 -0.79
CA SER A 282 -8.19 -16.25 -1.89
C SER A 282 -8.83 -14.91 -1.49
N ALA A 283 -8.57 -13.85 -2.28
CA ALA A 283 -9.20 -12.55 -2.07
C ALA A 283 -10.73 -12.61 -2.16
N GLU A 284 -11.24 -13.50 -2.99
CA GLU A 284 -12.69 -13.68 -3.23
C GLU A 284 -13.38 -14.39 -2.05
N GLU A 285 -12.63 -15.22 -1.31
CA GLU A 285 -13.13 -15.95 -0.14
C GLU A 285 -13.03 -15.14 1.17
N VAL A 286 -12.33 -13.99 1.19
CA VAL A 286 -12.21 -13.15 2.39
C VAL A 286 -13.57 -12.77 3.00
N PRO A 287 -14.60 -12.32 2.24
CA PRO A 287 -15.90 -12.03 2.82
C PRO A 287 -16.57 -13.27 3.44
N ALA A 288 -16.51 -14.41 2.78
CA ALA A 288 -17.04 -15.68 3.29
C ALA A 288 -16.32 -16.12 4.57
N ALA A 289 -14.98 -16.00 4.59
CA ALA A 289 -14.19 -16.30 5.78
C ALA A 289 -14.55 -15.37 6.96
N ILE A 290 -14.82 -14.09 6.71
CA ILE A 290 -15.28 -13.15 7.76
C ILE A 290 -16.62 -13.57 8.33
N ASP A 291 -17.58 -13.96 7.47
CA ASP A 291 -18.90 -14.41 7.90
C ASP A 291 -18.83 -15.72 8.70
N GLU A 292 -18.02 -16.68 8.25
CA GLU A 292 -17.75 -17.94 8.94
C GLU A 292 -17.12 -17.70 10.32
N ILE A 293 -16.04 -16.89 10.37
CA ILE A 293 -15.36 -16.53 11.61
C ILE A 293 -16.32 -15.80 12.57
N THR A 294 -17.12 -14.85 12.06
CA THR A 294 -18.07 -14.10 12.87
C THR A 294 -19.10 -15.03 13.49
N SER A 295 -19.67 -15.95 12.70
CA SER A 295 -20.67 -16.90 13.18
C SER A 295 -20.09 -17.83 14.23
N LEU A 296 -18.91 -18.39 13.97
CA LEU A 296 -18.20 -19.28 14.90
C LEU A 296 -17.86 -18.57 16.22
N MET A 297 -17.30 -17.36 16.14
CA MET A 297 -16.92 -16.59 17.33
C MET A 297 -18.12 -16.21 18.18
N ARG A 298 -19.25 -15.80 17.55
CA ARG A 298 -20.52 -15.52 18.27
C ARG A 298 -21.04 -16.76 18.99
N GLU A 299 -20.97 -17.94 18.36
CA GLU A 299 -21.37 -19.21 18.98
C GLU A 299 -20.50 -19.57 20.18
N ARG A 300 -19.17 -19.51 20.01
CA ARG A 300 -18.20 -19.86 21.07
C ARG A 300 -18.20 -18.90 22.26
N HIS A 301 -18.45 -17.61 21.99
CA HIS A 301 -18.55 -16.58 23.03
C HIS A 301 -19.97 -16.48 23.61
N HIS A 302 -20.92 -17.34 23.17
CA HIS A 302 -22.31 -17.37 23.61
C HIS A 302 -23.04 -16.03 23.46
N LEU A 303 -22.76 -15.32 22.36
CA LEU A 303 -23.38 -14.03 22.07
C LEU A 303 -24.79 -14.24 21.47
N SER A 304 -25.81 -13.80 22.16
CA SER A 304 -27.21 -13.84 21.69
C SER A 304 -27.39 -12.82 20.55
N GLY A 305 -28.39 -13.03 19.68
CA GLY A 305 -28.59 -12.29 18.44
C GLY A 305 -28.54 -10.76 18.51
N ASP A 306 -28.97 -10.17 19.63
CA ASP A 306 -28.98 -8.70 19.87
C ASP A 306 -27.76 -8.17 20.62
N MET A 307 -26.86 -9.06 21.07
CA MET A 307 -25.64 -8.60 21.77
C MET A 307 -24.60 -8.10 20.78
N PRO A 308 -23.92 -6.97 21.09
CA PRO A 308 -22.79 -6.51 20.29
C PRO A 308 -21.64 -7.50 20.39
N ASP A 309 -20.87 -7.61 19.31
CA ASP A 309 -19.71 -8.48 19.27
C ASP A 309 -18.63 -8.02 20.25
N ASP A 310 -18.07 -8.96 21.00
CA ASP A 310 -16.96 -8.76 21.92
C ASP A 310 -15.58 -8.89 21.23
N PHE A 311 -15.60 -8.97 19.90
CA PHE A 311 -14.44 -8.97 19.01
C PHE A 311 -14.65 -7.99 17.84
N THR A 312 -13.57 -7.63 17.17
CA THR A 312 -13.60 -6.78 15.98
C THR A 312 -12.76 -7.43 14.89
N ILE A 313 -13.37 -7.68 13.74
CA ILE A 313 -12.69 -8.21 12.57
C ILE A 313 -12.31 -7.03 11.67
N ARG A 314 -11.04 -7.00 11.22
CA ARG A 314 -10.54 -6.03 10.24
C ARG A 314 -9.98 -6.77 9.06
N ASP A 315 -10.46 -6.42 7.90
CA ASP A 315 -9.95 -6.89 6.62
C ASP A 315 -8.91 -5.90 6.08
N LEU A 316 -7.72 -6.42 5.80
CA LEU A 316 -6.66 -5.63 5.17
C LEU A 316 -6.96 -5.38 3.69
N THR A 317 -7.69 -6.29 3.03
CA THR A 317 -8.10 -6.12 1.63
C THR A 317 -9.03 -4.93 1.43
N GLU A 318 -9.90 -4.62 2.37
CA GLU A 318 -10.80 -3.47 2.32
C GLU A 318 -10.01 -2.15 2.36
N ILE A 319 -9.02 -2.05 3.25
CA ILE A 319 -8.14 -0.87 3.34
C ILE A 319 -7.43 -0.66 2.02
N VAL A 320 -6.93 -1.72 1.43
CA VAL A 320 -6.24 -1.71 0.16
C VAL A 320 -7.15 -1.33 -0.99
N LYS A 321 -8.35 -1.91 -1.06
CA LYS A 321 -9.35 -1.56 -2.07
C LYS A 321 -9.69 -0.08 -1.99
N THR A 322 -9.86 0.45 -0.79
CA THR A 322 -10.13 1.88 -0.55
C THR A 322 -8.95 2.75 -1.02
N MET A 323 -7.71 2.37 -0.72
CA MET A 323 -6.52 3.11 -1.18
C MET A 323 -6.36 3.04 -2.69
N SER A 324 -6.58 1.88 -3.30
CA SER A 324 -6.51 1.71 -4.75
C SER A 324 -7.58 2.54 -5.46
N SER A 325 -8.83 2.53 -4.96
CA SER A 325 -9.92 3.33 -5.52
C SER A 325 -9.66 4.83 -5.37
N THR A 326 -9.10 5.28 -4.26
CA THR A 326 -8.69 6.67 -4.06
C THR A 326 -7.60 7.08 -5.05
N THR A 327 -6.60 6.21 -5.27
CA THR A 327 -5.53 6.45 -6.25
C THR A 327 -6.10 6.52 -7.67
N GLU A 328 -7.05 5.65 -8.00
CA GLU A 328 -7.74 5.66 -9.29
C GLU A 328 -8.56 6.95 -9.50
N LEU A 329 -9.31 7.38 -8.49
CA LEU A 329 -10.04 8.65 -8.52
C LEU A 329 -9.10 9.84 -8.76
N MET A 330 -7.97 9.91 -8.05
CA MET A 330 -6.97 10.96 -8.24
C MET A 330 -6.37 10.92 -9.64
N THR A 331 -6.05 9.72 -10.14
CA THR A 331 -5.53 9.54 -11.50
C THR A 331 -6.55 9.99 -12.55
N ASN A 332 -7.82 9.65 -12.37
CA ASN A 332 -8.90 10.06 -13.27
C ASN A 332 -9.12 11.59 -13.26
N LEU A 333 -9.08 12.24 -12.09
CA LEU A 333 -9.14 13.70 -11.97
C LEU A 333 -8.00 14.38 -12.72
N LEU A 334 -6.78 13.90 -12.53
CA LEU A 334 -5.61 14.45 -13.24
C LEU A 334 -5.67 14.19 -14.74
N LEU A 335 -6.22 13.05 -15.15
CA LEU A 335 -6.46 12.75 -16.57
C LEU A 335 -7.47 13.74 -17.18
N ILE A 336 -8.54 14.10 -16.48
CA ILE A 336 -9.50 15.10 -16.92
C ILE A 336 -8.80 16.46 -17.12
N VAL A 337 -7.94 16.87 -16.18
CA VAL A 337 -7.17 18.12 -16.32
C VAL A 337 -6.25 18.08 -17.54
N ALA A 338 -5.58 16.93 -17.78
CA ALA A 338 -4.75 16.73 -18.95
C ALA A 338 -5.56 16.79 -20.27
N LEU A 339 -6.78 16.21 -20.29
CA LEU A 339 -7.70 16.29 -21.42
C LEU A 339 -8.16 17.74 -21.68
N ILE A 340 -8.46 18.52 -20.65
CA ILE A 340 -8.77 19.95 -20.79
C ILE A 340 -7.59 20.69 -21.44
N SER A 341 -6.36 20.43 -20.97
CA SER A 341 -5.14 21.02 -21.55
C SER A 341 -4.99 20.65 -23.02
N LEU A 342 -5.33 19.42 -23.37
CA LEU A 342 -5.28 18.93 -24.75
C LEU A 342 -6.34 19.60 -25.63
N VAL A 343 -7.55 19.85 -25.11
CA VAL A 343 -8.60 20.60 -25.80
C VAL A 343 -8.13 22.02 -26.08
N VAL A 344 -7.52 22.69 -25.10
CA VAL A 344 -6.96 24.05 -25.28
C VAL A 344 -5.88 24.04 -26.37
N GLY A 345 -4.98 23.03 -26.36
CA GLY A 345 -3.99 22.83 -27.42
C GLY A 345 -4.63 22.60 -28.79
N GLY A 346 -5.74 21.83 -28.84
CA GLY A 346 -6.53 21.60 -30.07
C GLY A 346 -7.17 22.88 -30.63
N VAL A 347 -7.74 23.73 -29.77
CA VAL A 347 -8.27 25.05 -30.16
C VAL A 347 -7.15 25.93 -30.74
N GLY A 348 -5.95 25.85 -30.15
CA GLY A 348 -4.75 26.51 -30.68
C GLY A 348 -4.43 26.08 -32.12
N ILE A 349 -4.50 24.76 -32.40
CA ILE A 349 -4.32 24.24 -33.78
C ILE A 349 -5.41 24.72 -34.69
N MET A 350 -6.67 24.66 -34.29
CA MET A 350 -7.80 25.16 -35.07
C MET A 350 -7.58 26.63 -35.47
N ASN A 351 -7.18 27.48 -34.55
CA ASN A 351 -6.96 28.90 -34.83
C ASN A 351 -5.81 29.11 -35.84
N ILE A 352 -4.71 28.37 -35.72
CA ILE A 352 -3.61 28.48 -36.66
C ILE A 352 -3.96 27.93 -38.05
N MET A 353 -4.70 26.83 -38.08
CA MET A 353 -5.17 26.29 -39.36
C MET A 353 -6.11 27.27 -40.06
N LEU A 354 -6.97 28.02 -39.34
CA LEU A 354 -7.80 29.07 -39.91
C LEU A 354 -6.96 30.20 -40.53
N VAL A 355 -5.92 30.64 -39.80
CA VAL A 355 -4.98 31.65 -40.30
C VAL A 355 -4.21 31.12 -41.51
N SER A 356 -3.77 29.86 -41.48
CA SER A 356 -3.09 29.20 -42.61
C SER A 356 -3.97 29.11 -43.87
N VAL A 357 -5.26 28.88 -43.70
CA VAL A 357 -6.23 28.86 -44.80
C VAL A 357 -6.37 30.27 -45.42
N THR A 358 -6.46 31.33 -44.60
CA THR A 358 -6.56 32.70 -45.11
C THR A 358 -5.27 33.15 -45.78
N GLU A 359 -4.08 32.85 -45.24
CA GLU A 359 -2.80 33.12 -45.88
C GLU A 359 -2.61 32.40 -47.25
N ARG A 360 -3.27 31.25 -47.46
CA ARG A 360 -3.16 30.40 -48.64
C ARG A 360 -4.41 30.46 -49.52
N THR A 361 -5.33 31.41 -49.33
CA THR A 361 -6.61 31.51 -50.04
C THR A 361 -6.38 31.51 -51.54
N ARG A 362 -5.44 32.31 -52.07
CA ARG A 362 -5.09 32.38 -53.48
C ARG A 362 -4.54 31.08 -54.05
N GLU A 363 -3.71 30.38 -53.30
CA GLU A 363 -3.15 29.06 -53.68
C GLU A 363 -4.27 27.99 -53.75
N ILE A 364 -5.22 27.98 -52.81
CA ILE A 364 -6.37 27.10 -52.77
C ILE A 364 -7.28 27.39 -54.00
N GLY A 365 -7.57 28.68 -54.29
CA GLY A 365 -8.34 29.12 -55.42
C GLY A 365 -7.71 28.68 -56.76
N LEU A 366 -6.41 28.81 -56.90
CA LEU A 366 -5.68 28.37 -58.09
C LEU A 366 -5.77 26.84 -58.29
N ARG A 367 -5.67 26.03 -57.22
CA ARG A 367 -5.86 24.58 -57.30
C ARG A 367 -7.27 24.20 -57.73
N MET A 368 -8.28 24.87 -57.16
CA MET A 368 -9.68 24.63 -57.53
C MET A 368 -9.99 25.07 -58.99
N ALA A 369 -9.41 26.18 -59.44
CA ALA A 369 -9.54 26.64 -60.83
C ALA A 369 -8.88 25.66 -61.81
N VAL A 370 -7.85 24.94 -61.48
CA VAL A 370 -7.18 23.90 -62.28
C VAL A 370 -7.88 22.53 -62.16
N GLY A 371 -8.99 22.42 -61.37
CA GLY A 371 -9.84 21.23 -61.31
C GLY A 371 -9.74 20.39 -60.04
N ALA A 372 -9.09 20.89 -58.97
CA ALA A 372 -9.12 20.22 -57.67
C ALA A 372 -10.53 20.29 -57.05
N GLN A 373 -11.03 19.16 -56.57
CA GLN A 373 -12.34 19.10 -55.90
C GLN A 373 -12.25 19.50 -54.41
N GLY A 374 -13.36 20.04 -53.86
CA GLY A 374 -13.43 20.37 -52.42
C GLY A 374 -12.97 19.26 -51.49
N PRO A 375 -13.34 17.98 -51.71
CA PRO A 375 -12.83 16.85 -50.89
C PRO A 375 -11.31 16.66 -50.94
N ASP A 376 -10.63 17.03 -52.00
CA ASP A 376 -9.17 16.93 -52.07
C ASP A 376 -8.50 17.98 -51.20
N ILE A 377 -9.04 19.20 -51.16
CA ILE A 377 -8.60 20.28 -50.28
C ILE A 377 -8.85 19.90 -48.82
N LEU A 378 -10.08 19.41 -48.52
CA LEU A 378 -10.41 18.94 -47.17
C LEU A 378 -9.44 17.88 -46.66
N ARG A 379 -9.17 16.85 -47.47
CA ARG A 379 -8.23 15.77 -47.12
C ARG A 379 -6.83 16.31 -46.92
N GLN A 380 -6.38 17.25 -47.70
CA GLN A 380 -5.04 17.83 -47.58
C GLN A 380 -4.87 18.56 -46.24
N PHE A 381 -5.78 19.51 -45.92
CA PHE A 381 -5.70 20.30 -44.68
C PHE A 381 -5.94 19.44 -43.44
N LEU A 382 -6.86 18.45 -43.52
CA LEU A 382 -7.09 17.51 -42.40
C LEU A 382 -5.86 16.64 -42.15
N THR A 383 -5.20 16.15 -43.21
CA THR A 383 -3.95 15.38 -43.07
C THR A 383 -2.83 16.25 -42.46
N GLU A 384 -2.76 17.54 -42.84
CA GLU A 384 -1.79 18.49 -42.24
C GLU A 384 -2.02 18.65 -40.75
N ALA A 385 -3.27 18.82 -40.30
CA ALA A 385 -3.62 18.90 -38.88
C ALA A 385 -3.30 17.60 -38.09
N VAL A 386 -3.67 16.44 -38.66
CA VAL A 386 -3.39 15.15 -38.03
C VAL A 386 -1.89 14.88 -37.88
N VAL A 387 -1.12 15.20 -38.93
CA VAL A 387 0.36 15.04 -38.88
C VAL A 387 0.97 15.93 -37.79
N LEU A 388 0.50 17.19 -37.70
CA LEU A 388 0.91 18.10 -36.62
C LEU A 388 0.64 17.53 -35.21
N CYS A 389 -0.58 17.02 -35.03
CA CYS A 389 -0.97 16.41 -33.75
C CYS A 389 -0.18 15.14 -33.42
N LEU A 390 0.07 14.29 -34.42
CA LEU A 390 0.88 13.09 -34.26
C LEU A 390 2.35 13.42 -33.93
N LEU A 391 2.94 14.42 -34.57
CA LEU A 391 4.27 14.90 -34.23
C LEU A 391 4.32 15.44 -32.80
N GLY A 392 3.33 16.28 -32.41
CA GLY A 392 3.16 16.75 -31.04
C GLY A 392 2.99 15.59 -30.06
N GLY A 393 2.22 14.56 -30.44
CA GLY A 393 2.02 13.34 -29.68
C GLY A 393 3.33 12.56 -29.45
N ILE A 394 4.15 12.36 -30.48
CA ILE A 394 5.45 11.67 -30.38
C ILE A 394 6.40 12.41 -29.43
N PHE A 395 6.51 13.74 -29.59
CA PHE A 395 7.28 14.56 -28.66
C PHE A 395 6.72 14.55 -27.24
N GLY A 396 5.38 14.57 -27.12
CA GLY A 396 4.69 14.45 -25.84
C GLY A 396 4.93 13.13 -25.13
N ILE A 397 4.90 12.01 -25.87
CA ILE A 397 5.27 10.68 -25.33
C ILE A 397 6.70 10.67 -24.85
N GLY A 398 7.64 11.20 -25.63
CA GLY A 398 9.06 11.30 -25.23
C GLY A 398 9.24 12.12 -23.95
N LEU A 399 8.59 13.29 -23.89
CA LEU A 399 8.66 14.19 -22.72
C LEU A 399 7.97 13.56 -21.50
N GLY A 400 6.79 12.94 -21.66
CA GLY A 400 6.07 12.26 -20.60
C GLY A 400 6.88 11.13 -19.97
N ARG A 401 7.51 10.28 -20.81
CA ARG A 401 8.40 9.23 -20.33
C ARG A 401 9.68 9.77 -19.65
N ALA A 402 10.24 10.85 -20.18
CA ALA A 402 11.37 11.51 -19.54
C ALA A 402 10.99 12.05 -18.16
N THR A 403 9.79 12.63 -18.03
CA THR A 403 9.26 13.12 -16.75
C THR A 403 9.02 11.97 -15.78
N SER A 404 8.38 10.87 -16.21
CA SER A 404 8.17 9.68 -15.38
C SER A 404 9.50 9.08 -14.91
N TRP A 405 10.50 9.00 -15.79
CA TRP A 405 11.84 8.54 -15.44
C TRP A 405 12.51 9.46 -14.41
N LEU A 406 12.40 10.78 -14.59
CA LEU A 406 12.97 11.76 -13.64
C LEU A 406 12.33 11.64 -12.26
N VAL A 407 10.98 11.49 -12.19
CA VAL A 407 10.23 11.29 -10.94
C VAL A 407 10.68 10.00 -10.25
N ARG A 408 10.91 8.93 -11.00
CA ARG A 408 11.42 7.67 -10.47
C ARG A 408 12.81 7.83 -9.85
N VAL A 409 13.72 8.55 -10.53
CA VAL A 409 15.13 8.70 -10.07
C VAL A 409 15.23 9.68 -8.91
N VAL A 410 14.53 10.83 -8.97
CA VAL A 410 14.66 11.91 -7.97
C VAL A 410 13.77 11.66 -6.73
N LYS A 411 12.57 11.17 -6.93
CA LYS A 411 11.58 10.97 -5.84
C LYS A 411 11.42 9.51 -5.42
N HIS A 412 12.06 8.58 -6.13
CA HIS A 412 11.91 7.13 -5.93
C HIS A 412 10.45 6.65 -5.99
N TRP A 413 9.58 7.40 -6.69
CA TRP A 413 8.19 7.00 -6.84
C TRP A 413 8.07 5.83 -7.82
N PRO A 414 7.20 4.86 -7.51
CA PRO A 414 6.97 3.73 -8.40
C PRO A 414 6.31 4.22 -9.69
N THR A 415 6.93 3.93 -10.83
CA THR A 415 6.37 4.19 -12.15
C THR A 415 6.35 2.90 -12.96
N ALA A 416 5.23 2.61 -13.62
CA ALA A 416 5.10 1.44 -14.47
C ALA A 416 4.88 1.87 -15.92
N THR A 417 5.72 1.40 -16.82
CA THR A 417 5.55 1.65 -18.26
C THR A 417 4.33 0.89 -18.77
N SER A 418 3.38 1.61 -19.36
CA SER A 418 2.16 1.02 -19.92
C SER A 418 2.13 1.20 -21.42
N LEU A 419 2.12 0.09 -22.16
CA LEU A 419 1.89 0.13 -23.60
C LEU A 419 0.52 0.72 -23.93
N GLY A 420 -0.49 0.45 -23.08
CA GLY A 420 -1.83 1.01 -23.20
C GLY A 420 -1.84 2.54 -23.15
N ALA A 421 -1.01 3.15 -22.27
CA ALA A 421 -0.88 4.60 -22.18
C ALA A 421 -0.32 5.21 -23.49
N ILE A 422 0.67 4.56 -24.10
CA ILE A 422 1.23 5.00 -25.38
C ILE A 422 0.18 4.93 -26.50
N VAL A 423 -0.54 3.81 -26.59
CA VAL A 423 -1.61 3.65 -27.59
C VAL A 423 -2.72 4.68 -27.38
N ALA A 424 -3.17 4.86 -26.13
CA ALA A 424 -4.16 5.87 -25.78
C ALA A 424 -3.70 7.27 -26.18
N ALA A 425 -2.45 7.64 -25.91
CA ALA A 425 -1.88 8.93 -26.26
C ALA A 425 -1.87 9.17 -27.79
N VAL A 426 -1.52 8.16 -28.59
CA VAL A 426 -1.54 8.25 -30.05
C VAL A 426 -2.98 8.41 -30.58
N VAL A 427 -3.92 7.61 -30.05
CA VAL A 427 -5.34 7.68 -30.44
C VAL A 427 -5.93 9.05 -30.10
N VAL A 428 -5.70 9.53 -28.88
CA VAL A 428 -6.20 10.83 -28.43
C VAL A 428 -5.60 11.96 -29.25
N SER A 429 -4.28 11.92 -29.52
CA SER A 429 -3.57 12.89 -30.37
C SER A 429 -4.15 12.95 -31.81
N ALA A 430 -4.40 11.78 -32.41
CA ALA A 430 -5.03 11.69 -33.73
C ALA A 430 -6.46 12.24 -33.71
N THR A 431 -7.25 11.90 -32.69
CA THR A 431 -8.63 12.37 -32.53
C THR A 431 -8.69 13.89 -32.41
N VAL A 432 -7.81 14.50 -31.62
CA VAL A 432 -7.69 15.96 -31.51
C VAL A 432 -7.36 16.59 -32.86
N GLY A 433 -6.42 16.00 -33.60
CA GLY A 433 -6.07 16.46 -34.96
C GLY A 433 -7.27 16.43 -35.91
N ILE A 434 -8.09 15.39 -35.86
CA ILE A 434 -9.30 15.26 -36.69
C ILE A 434 -10.35 16.26 -36.23
N VAL A 435 -10.69 16.31 -34.96
CA VAL A 435 -11.79 17.17 -34.45
C VAL A 435 -11.50 18.65 -34.67
N PHE A 436 -10.31 19.11 -34.26
CA PHE A 436 -9.97 20.54 -34.39
C PHE A 436 -9.43 20.93 -35.77
N GLY A 437 -8.94 19.99 -36.56
CA GLY A 437 -8.54 20.21 -37.95
C GLY A 437 -9.71 20.20 -38.95
N PHE A 438 -10.83 19.55 -38.59
CA PHE A 438 -11.96 19.39 -39.49
C PHE A 438 -12.60 20.73 -39.88
N TYR A 439 -12.89 21.61 -38.94
CA TYR A 439 -13.56 22.89 -39.21
C TYR A 439 -12.75 23.79 -40.15
N PRO A 440 -11.45 24.06 -39.94
CA PRO A 440 -10.63 24.83 -40.87
C PRO A 440 -10.53 24.17 -42.25
N ALA A 441 -10.36 22.85 -42.30
CA ALA A 441 -10.27 22.11 -43.57
C ALA A 441 -11.58 22.16 -44.36
N TRP A 442 -12.72 22.06 -43.67
CA TRP A 442 -14.03 22.19 -44.26
C TRP A 442 -14.27 23.61 -44.80
N LYS A 443 -13.87 24.66 -44.07
CA LYS A 443 -13.94 26.05 -44.52
C LYS A 443 -13.09 26.28 -45.75
N ALA A 444 -11.89 25.72 -45.82
CA ALA A 444 -11.00 25.78 -46.97
C ALA A 444 -11.61 25.09 -48.23
N SER A 445 -12.31 23.97 -48.05
CA SER A 445 -12.90 23.19 -49.12
C SER A 445 -14.12 23.85 -49.80
N ARG A 446 -14.69 24.88 -49.15
CA ARG A 446 -15.87 25.62 -49.62
C ARG A 446 -15.55 27.02 -50.14
N LEU A 447 -14.30 27.38 -50.35
CA LEU A 447 -13.91 28.65 -50.92
C LEU A 447 -14.35 28.72 -52.38
N ASP A 448 -14.91 29.89 -52.80
CA ASP A 448 -15.21 30.13 -54.19
C ASP A 448 -13.89 30.43 -54.94
N PRO A 449 -13.54 29.72 -56.02
CA PRO A 449 -12.31 29.93 -56.76
C PRO A 449 -12.18 31.36 -57.31
N ILE A 450 -13.32 32.01 -57.69
CA ILE A 450 -13.31 33.34 -58.24
C ILE A 450 -13.00 34.40 -57.16
N GLU A 451 -13.66 34.27 -56.02
CA GLU A 451 -13.39 35.15 -54.86
C GLU A 451 -11.97 34.93 -54.29
N ALA A 452 -11.51 33.68 -54.24
CA ALA A 452 -10.20 33.35 -53.76
C ALA A 452 -9.05 33.91 -54.59
N LEU A 453 -9.24 34.02 -55.89
CA LEU A 453 -8.28 34.63 -56.81
C LEU A 453 -8.29 36.17 -56.80
N ARG A 454 -9.39 36.78 -56.34
CA ARG A 454 -9.56 38.23 -56.22
C ARG A 454 -9.06 38.78 -54.86
N TYR A 455 -8.75 37.91 -53.94
CA TYR A 455 -8.24 38.27 -52.62
C TYR A 455 -6.79 38.76 -52.75
N GLU A 456 -6.54 40.03 -52.40
CA GLU A 456 -5.19 40.63 -52.30
C GLU A 456 -4.47 40.25 -51.02
#